data_82e3d5be7d5b3c5b549fac11d471c765
#
_entry.id   82e3d5be7d5b3c5b549fac11d471c765
#
_cell.length_a   1.000
_cell.length_b   1.000
_cell.length_c   1.000
_cell.angle_alpha   90.00
_cell.angle_beta   90.00
_cell.angle_gamma   90.00
#
_symmetry.space_group_name_H-M   'P 1'
#
loop_
_entity.id
_entity.type
_entity.pdbx_description
1 polymer ?
#
loop_
_entity_poly.entity_id
_entity_poly.type
_entity_poly.pdbx_seq_one_letter_code
_entity_poly.pdbx_strand_id
1 'polypeptide(L)'
;MTTAKHVLQEQTVMQAATIDPSVRHQQREDRAMLLLMAPALLVVVVLLVVPLAWLSWQSIYHDGAFTLVNYQRVFTGTYLDTFLMTFKLSIIVTGITLLLGYPVAYFAASVPPKWSALILGMVILPFWTSVLVRTYAWLVLLQRTGLVNKALLSMGLIDRPLQLSYNQFGTIVAMVHILLPFMVLPLYSAMQKIPGNLSQAGASLGGSPLHVFWRVFLPLSMSGVVAGVTLVFVLCLGFYITPELMGGGKSIMVSMVVSRNVEIYNSWGAASAVSVVLLVCVFAIFYAASRVIPLEKTLGAK
;
A
#
# COMPACT_ATOMS: atom_id res chain seq x y z
N MET A 1 60.78 -19.77 26.25
CA MET A 1 59.51 -19.00 26.16
C MET A 1 59.20 -18.51 24.74
N THR A 2 60.17 -18.42 23.87
CA THR A 2 60.07 -17.85 22.50
C THR A 2 59.43 -18.82 21.48
N THR A 3 59.71 -20.14 21.62
CA THR A 3 59.24 -21.17 20.68
C THR A 3 57.71 -21.42 20.78
N ALA A 4 57.12 -21.29 21.97
CA ALA A 4 55.67 -21.48 22.14
C ALA A 4 54.85 -20.38 21.49
N LYS A 5 55.35 -19.12 21.46
CA LYS A 5 54.69 -18.01 20.76
C LYS A 5 54.67 -18.15 19.26
N HIS A 6 55.76 -18.69 18.69
CA HIS A 6 55.83 -18.92 17.24
C HIS A 6 54.87 -20.02 16.78
N VAL A 7 54.71 -21.10 17.53
CA VAL A 7 53.78 -22.20 17.22
C VAL A 7 52.34 -21.74 17.30
N LEU A 8 51.98 -20.90 18.29
CA LEU A 8 50.65 -20.33 18.40
C LEU A 8 50.34 -19.34 17.30
N GLN A 9 51.32 -18.57 16.85
CA GLN A 9 51.18 -17.62 15.75
C GLN A 9 51.00 -18.32 14.39
N GLU A 10 51.76 -19.41 14.13
CA GLU A 10 51.56 -20.25 12.94
C GLU A 10 50.22 -20.98 12.94
N GLN A 11 49.75 -21.47 14.08
CA GLN A 11 48.40 -22.08 14.19
C GLN A 11 47.29 -21.07 13.95
N THR A 12 47.43 -19.82 14.42
CA THR A 12 46.43 -18.75 14.18
C THR A 12 46.42 -18.30 12.71
N VAL A 13 47.58 -18.26 12.05
CA VAL A 13 47.69 -17.93 10.62
C VAL A 13 47.17 -19.07 9.74
N MET A 14 47.41 -20.34 10.12
CA MET A 14 46.89 -21.50 9.42
C MET A 14 45.34 -21.63 9.57
N GLN A 15 44.76 -21.29 10.73
CA GLN A 15 43.32 -21.26 10.93
C GLN A 15 42.62 -20.09 10.18
N ALA A 16 43.32 -18.96 9.98
CA ALA A 16 42.79 -17.84 9.22
C ALA A 16 42.83 -18.07 7.70
N ALA A 17 43.65 -19.00 7.22
CA ALA A 17 43.84 -19.28 5.77
C ALA A 17 42.89 -20.35 5.20
N THR A 18 42.22 -21.12 6.02
CA THR A 18 41.23 -22.13 5.59
C THR A 18 39.81 -21.57 5.72
N ILE A 19 39.39 -20.83 4.71
CA ILE A 19 37.94 -20.60 4.51
C ILE A 19 37.32 -21.99 4.36
N ASP A 20 36.47 -22.35 5.34
CA ASP A 20 35.75 -23.63 5.44
C ASP A 20 35.20 -24.02 4.05
N PRO A 21 35.49 -25.20 3.54
CA PRO A 21 34.99 -25.68 2.24
C PRO A 21 33.48 -25.57 2.11
N SER A 22 32.73 -25.65 3.22
CA SER A 22 31.27 -25.48 3.26
C SER A 22 30.86 -24.05 2.91
N VAL A 23 31.59 -23.03 3.37
CA VAL A 23 31.34 -21.63 3.05
C VAL A 23 31.60 -21.32 1.58
N ARG A 24 32.64 -21.95 0.98
CA ARG A 24 32.91 -21.81 -0.46
C ARG A 24 31.87 -22.52 -1.31
N HIS A 25 31.33 -23.64 -0.86
CA HIS A 25 30.26 -24.35 -1.56
C HIS A 25 28.97 -23.52 -1.52
N GLN A 26 28.61 -22.99 -0.35
CA GLN A 26 27.46 -22.14 -0.16
C GLN A 26 27.55 -20.84 -1.00
N GLN A 27 28.72 -20.19 -1.05
CA GLN A 27 28.95 -19.03 -1.91
C GLN A 27 28.87 -19.34 -3.41
N ARG A 28 29.24 -20.55 -3.84
CA ARG A 28 29.09 -20.99 -5.23
C ARG A 28 27.65 -21.28 -5.59
N GLU A 29 26.90 -21.90 -4.70
CA GLU A 29 25.45 -22.12 -4.85
C GLU A 29 24.67 -20.79 -4.89
N ASP A 30 24.99 -19.86 -3.99
CA ASP A 30 24.38 -18.53 -3.98
C ASP A 30 24.66 -17.75 -5.29
N ARG A 31 25.89 -17.83 -5.80
CA ARG A 31 26.25 -17.22 -7.10
C ARG A 31 25.58 -17.91 -8.28
N ALA A 32 25.45 -19.22 -8.26
CA ALA A 32 24.75 -19.97 -9.31
C ALA A 32 23.25 -19.62 -9.30
N MET A 33 22.62 -19.51 -8.11
CA MET A 33 21.23 -19.04 -7.97
C MET A 33 21.07 -17.60 -8.46
N LEU A 34 21.99 -16.70 -8.10
CA LEU A 34 21.97 -15.31 -8.58
C LEU A 34 22.12 -15.23 -10.11
N LEU A 35 23.00 -16.05 -10.71
CA LEU A 35 23.16 -16.11 -12.17
C LEU A 35 21.93 -16.66 -12.88
N LEU A 36 21.24 -17.64 -12.29
CA LEU A 36 19.97 -18.16 -12.82
C LEU A 36 18.83 -17.13 -12.70
N MET A 37 18.82 -16.33 -11.63
CA MET A 37 17.84 -15.27 -11.44
C MET A 37 18.19 -13.97 -12.20
N ALA A 38 19.46 -13.78 -12.58
CA ALA A 38 19.96 -12.55 -13.21
C ALA A 38 19.16 -12.12 -14.46
N PRO A 39 18.79 -12.99 -15.41
CA PRO A 39 18.03 -12.57 -16.58
C PRO A 39 16.62 -12.06 -16.19
N ALA A 40 15.96 -12.71 -15.25
CA ALA A 40 14.65 -12.27 -14.77
C ALA A 40 14.75 -10.95 -14.01
N LEU A 41 15.74 -10.81 -13.10
CA LEU A 41 16.01 -9.56 -12.39
C LEU A 41 16.36 -8.42 -13.34
N LEU A 42 17.20 -8.69 -14.37
CA LEU A 42 17.56 -7.69 -15.36
C LEU A 42 16.34 -7.19 -16.12
N VAL A 43 15.46 -8.07 -16.58
CA VAL A 43 14.21 -7.68 -17.24
C VAL A 43 13.35 -6.81 -16.33
N VAL A 44 13.15 -7.21 -15.08
CA VAL A 44 12.36 -6.42 -14.11
C VAL A 44 12.99 -5.05 -13.86
N VAL A 45 14.32 -4.99 -13.65
CA VAL A 45 15.03 -3.73 -13.41
C VAL A 45 14.95 -2.82 -14.64
N VAL A 46 15.15 -3.35 -15.85
CA VAL A 46 15.06 -2.58 -17.08
C VAL A 46 13.64 -2.04 -17.28
N LEU A 47 12.60 -2.88 -17.14
CA LEU A 47 11.22 -2.47 -17.30
C LEU A 47 10.77 -1.44 -16.25
N LEU A 48 11.41 -1.40 -15.09
CA LEU A 48 11.11 -0.44 -14.03
C LEU A 48 11.96 0.83 -14.14
N VAL A 49 13.28 0.67 -14.30
CA VAL A 49 14.21 1.82 -14.26
C VAL A 49 14.16 2.64 -15.55
N VAL A 50 14.04 2.01 -16.71
CA VAL A 50 14.04 2.75 -18.00
C VAL A 50 12.86 3.71 -18.10
N PRO A 51 11.59 3.32 -17.84
CA PRO A 51 10.48 4.27 -17.86
C PRO A 51 10.61 5.36 -16.80
N LEU A 52 11.08 5.05 -15.59
CA LEU A 52 11.28 6.05 -14.53
C LEU A 52 12.38 7.04 -14.89
N ALA A 53 13.49 6.57 -15.46
CA ALA A 53 14.56 7.43 -15.96
C ALA A 53 14.07 8.32 -17.11
N TRP A 54 13.29 7.76 -18.05
CA TRP A 54 12.67 8.49 -19.12
C TRP A 54 11.74 9.60 -18.60
N LEU A 55 10.85 9.28 -17.65
CA LEU A 55 9.97 10.29 -17.03
C LEU A 55 10.79 11.36 -16.30
N SER A 56 11.83 10.98 -15.58
CA SER A 56 12.71 11.92 -14.89
C SER A 56 13.43 12.84 -15.89
N TRP A 57 13.88 12.30 -17.00
CA TRP A 57 14.47 13.09 -18.09
C TRP A 57 13.46 14.07 -18.70
N GLN A 58 12.26 13.58 -19.06
CA GLN A 58 11.20 14.43 -19.63
C GLN A 58 10.77 15.55 -18.67
N SER A 59 10.86 15.36 -17.38
CA SER A 59 10.46 16.37 -16.37
C SER A 59 11.33 17.62 -16.39
N ILE A 60 12.63 17.46 -16.75
CA ILE A 60 13.63 18.55 -16.78
C ILE A 60 14.00 19.00 -18.18
N TYR A 61 13.47 18.35 -19.24
CA TYR A 61 13.76 18.65 -20.61
C TYR A 61 12.51 19.21 -21.30
N HIS A 62 12.62 20.44 -21.87
CA HIS A 62 11.53 21.12 -22.54
C HIS A 62 12.09 21.93 -23.71
N ASP A 63 11.52 21.80 -24.91
CA ASP A 63 11.86 22.55 -26.11
C ASP A 63 13.36 22.58 -26.47
N GLY A 64 14.06 21.45 -26.26
CA GLY A 64 15.47 21.32 -26.60
C GLY A 64 16.45 21.82 -25.53
N ALA A 65 15.97 22.30 -24.38
CA ALA A 65 16.79 22.81 -23.28
C ALA A 65 16.44 22.19 -21.93
N PHE A 66 17.42 22.15 -21.02
CA PHE A 66 17.16 21.80 -19.62
C PHE A 66 16.50 22.99 -18.91
N THR A 67 15.33 22.77 -18.31
CA THR A 67 14.57 23.81 -17.64
C THR A 67 13.78 23.26 -16.47
N LEU A 68 13.57 24.07 -15.45
CA LEU A 68 12.74 23.76 -14.28
C LEU A 68 11.32 24.37 -14.39
N VAL A 69 10.93 24.87 -15.56
CA VAL A 69 9.61 25.50 -15.78
C VAL A 69 8.47 24.56 -15.39
N ASN A 70 8.59 23.25 -15.70
CA ASN A 70 7.58 22.27 -15.33
C ASN A 70 7.43 22.16 -13.79
N TYR A 71 8.54 22.23 -13.06
CA TYR A 71 8.51 22.19 -11.58
C TYR A 71 7.95 23.48 -10.97
N GLN A 72 8.22 24.65 -11.58
CA GLN A 72 7.63 25.90 -11.11
C GLN A 72 6.10 25.84 -11.16
N ARG A 73 5.52 25.20 -12.21
CA ARG A 73 4.07 24.98 -12.31
C ARG A 73 3.53 24.07 -11.21
N VAL A 74 4.27 23.03 -10.83
CA VAL A 74 3.86 22.09 -9.77
C VAL A 74 3.71 22.80 -8.41
N PHE A 75 4.50 23.84 -8.16
CA PHE A 75 4.41 24.63 -6.93
C PHE A 75 3.40 25.79 -7.01
N THR A 76 2.58 25.88 -8.05
CA THR A 76 1.44 26.80 -8.07
C THR A 76 0.27 26.29 -7.23
N GLY A 77 -0.60 27.20 -6.74
CA GLY A 77 -1.68 26.86 -5.82
C GLY A 77 -2.57 25.72 -6.31
N THR A 78 -2.94 25.68 -7.57
CA THR A 78 -3.83 24.65 -8.15
C THR A 78 -3.24 23.24 -8.05
N TYR A 79 -1.94 23.07 -8.28
CA TYR A 79 -1.29 21.76 -8.16
C TYR A 79 -1.12 21.36 -6.69
N LEU A 80 -0.76 22.32 -5.84
CA LEU A 80 -0.65 22.07 -4.39
C LEU A 80 -2.00 21.61 -3.80
N ASP A 81 -3.10 22.25 -4.17
CA ASP A 81 -4.45 21.85 -3.75
C ASP A 81 -4.75 20.41 -4.21
N THR A 82 -4.31 20.03 -5.42
CA THR A 82 -4.47 18.67 -5.93
C THR A 82 -3.66 17.65 -5.13
N PHE A 83 -2.42 17.97 -4.77
CA PHE A 83 -1.62 17.12 -3.88
C PHE A 83 -2.27 16.96 -2.50
N LEU A 84 -2.70 18.08 -1.88
CA LEU A 84 -3.39 18.05 -0.60
C LEU A 84 -4.69 17.21 -0.67
N MET A 85 -5.47 17.37 -1.75
CA MET A 85 -6.67 16.57 -1.97
C MET A 85 -6.34 15.09 -2.10
N THR A 86 -5.30 14.73 -2.85
CA THR A 86 -4.87 13.34 -3.04
C THR A 86 -4.46 12.71 -1.71
N PHE A 87 -3.61 13.37 -0.93
CA PHE A 87 -3.20 12.86 0.38
C PHE A 87 -4.36 12.79 1.36
N LYS A 88 -5.23 13.81 1.41
CA LYS A 88 -6.43 13.83 2.25
C LYS A 88 -7.34 12.64 1.94
N LEU A 89 -7.69 12.43 0.68
CA LEU A 89 -8.53 11.30 0.27
C LEU A 89 -7.85 9.96 0.57
N SER A 90 -6.56 9.82 0.29
CA SER A 90 -5.82 8.60 0.57
C SER A 90 -5.79 8.25 2.06
N ILE A 91 -5.59 9.23 2.93
CA ILE A 91 -5.63 9.03 4.39
C ILE A 91 -7.04 8.63 4.85
N ILE A 92 -8.08 9.33 4.39
CA ILE A 92 -9.47 9.05 4.79
C ILE A 92 -9.87 7.64 4.31
N VAL A 93 -9.63 7.32 3.04
CA VAL A 93 -9.97 6.00 2.47
C VAL A 93 -9.21 4.90 3.18
N THR A 94 -7.92 5.06 3.42
CA THR A 94 -7.09 4.07 4.14
C THR A 94 -7.59 3.88 5.56
N GLY A 95 -7.91 4.97 6.28
CA GLY A 95 -8.43 4.91 7.65
C GLY A 95 -9.78 4.20 7.73
N ILE A 96 -10.73 4.52 6.83
CA ILE A 96 -12.03 3.85 6.78
C ILE A 96 -11.88 2.38 6.37
N THR A 97 -11.02 2.09 5.40
CA THR A 97 -10.77 0.72 4.95
C THR A 97 -10.12 -0.12 6.06
N LEU A 98 -9.24 0.47 6.87
CA LEU A 98 -8.69 -0.19 8.06
C LEU A 98 -9.77 -0.44 9.11
N LEU A 99 -10.59 0.57 9.40
CA LEU A 99 -11.68 0.48 10.38
C LEU A 99 -12.67 -0.64 10.04
N LEU A 100 -13.02 -0.79 8.76
CA LEU A 100 -13.92 -1.85 8.28
C LEU A 100 -13.20 -3.18 8.07
N GLY A 101 -11.99 -3.15 7.53
CA GLY A 101 -11.20 -4.35 7.20
C GLY A 101 -10.66 -5.08 8.42
N TYR A 102 -10.29 -4.35 9.48
CA TYR A 102 -9.75 -4.97 10.69
C TYR A 102 -10.75 -5.92 11.38
N PRO A 103 -12.01 -5.53 11.66
CA PRO A 103 -13.02 -6.44 12.20
C PRO A 103 -13.28 -7.64 11.30
N VAL A 104 -13.35 -7.44 9.97
CA VAL A 104 -13.57 -8.51 9.00
C VAL A 104 -12.43 -9.52 9.02
N ALA A 105 -11.17 -9.04 9.01
CA ALA A 105 -9.99 -9.89 9.08
C ALA A 105 -9.90 -10.63 10.43
N TYR A 106 -10.19 -9.94 11.53
CA TYR A 106 -10.22 -10.53 12.88
C TYR A 106 -11.26 -11.66 12.96
N PHE A 107 -12.48 -11.41 12.49
CA PHE A 107 -13.53 -12.43 12.48
C PHE A 107 -13.15 -13.61 11.59
N ALA A 108 -12.63 -13.35 10.38
CA ALA A 108 -12.16 -14.40 9.48
C ALA A 108 -11.03 -15.25 10.11
N ALA A 109 -10.12 -14.64 10.88
CA ALA A 109 -9.04 -15.35 11.56
C ALA A 109 -9.50 -16.15 12.79
N SER A 110 -10.66 -15.80 13.37
CA SER A 110 -11.19 -16.41 14.60
C SER A 110 -12.14 -17.58 14.37
N VAL A 111 -12.61 -17.79 13.13
CA VAL A 111 -13.58 -18.86 12.79
C VAL A 111 -12.89 -20.07 12.15
N PRO A 112 -13.57 -21.24 12.12
CA PRO A 112 -13.04 -22.43 11.43
C PRO A 112 -12.73 -22.17 9.95
N PRO A 113 -11.78 -22.92 9.33
CA PRO A 113 -11.29 -22.66 7.98
C PRO A 113 -12.38 -22.59 6.90
N LYS A 114 -13.46 -23.34 7.01
CA LYS A 114 -14.58 -23.30 6.06
C LYS A 114 -15.29 -21.94 6.04
N TRP A 115 -15.56 -21.39 7.22
CA TRP A 115 -16.19 -20.07 7.36
C TRP A 115 -15.22 -18.93 7.01
N SER A 116 -13.96 -19.09 7.39
CA SER A 116 -12.90 -18.18 6.99
C SER A 116 -12.80 -18.05 5.48
N ALA A 117 -12.76 -19.20 4.77
CA ALA A 117 -12.74 -19.21 3.31
C ALA A 117 -13.97 -18.54 2.68
N LEU A 118 -15.16 -18.73 3.27
CA LEU A 118 -16.38 -18.06 2.81
C LEU A 118 -16.31 -16.55 2.97
N ILE A 119 -15.88 -16.06 4.14
CA ILE A 119 -15.76 -14.62 4.40
C ILE A 119 -14.75 -13.99 3.45
N LEU A 120 -13.55 -14.59 3.32
CA LEU A 120 -12.54 -14.10 2.39
C LEU A 120 -12.99 -14.18 0.93
N GLY A 121 -13.70 -15.25 0.56
CA GLY A 121 -14.33 -15.38 -0.74
C GLY A 121 -15.28 -14.23 -1.04
N MET A 122 -16.15 -13.85 -0.09
CA MET A 122 -17.06 -12.71 -0.25
C MET A 122 -16.30 -11.38 -0.37
N VAL A 123 -15.18 -11.20 0.36
CA VAL A 123 -14.33 -10.00 0.28
C VAL A 123 -13.62 -9.92 -1.07
N ILE A 124 -13.15 -11.07 -1.60
CA ILE A 124 -12.38 -11.13 -2.85
C ILE A 124 -13.29 -11.15 -4.08
N LEU A 125 -14.51 -11.69 -3.97
CA LEU A 125 -15.41 -11.87 -5.10
C LEU A 125 -15.59 -10.61 -5.96
N PRO A 126 -15.77 -9.38 -5.40
CA PRO A 126 -15.84 -8.18 -6.20
C PRO A 126 -14.57 -7.90 -7.02
N PHE A 127 -13.42 -8.43 -6.62
CA PHE A 127 -12.15 -8.22 -7.33
C PHE A 127 -12.15 -8.81 -8.75
N TRP A 128 -12.93 -9.85 -9.00
CA TRP A 128 -13.08 -10.46 -10.34
C TRP A 128 -13.86 -9.59 -11.32
N THR A 129 -14.52 -8.53 -10.83
CA THR A 129 -15.20 -7.55 -11.69
C THR A 129 -14.28 -6.37 -11.99
N SER A 130 -14.44 -5.76 -13.17
CA SER A 130 -13.67 -4.55 -13.54
C SER A 130 -13.91 -3.41 -12.55
N VAL A 131 -12.85 -2.64 -12.26
CA VAL A 131 -12.93 -1.42 -11.44
C VAL A 131 -13.97 -0.45 -11.99
N LEU A 132 -14.04 -0.34 -13.33
CA LEU A 132 -14.97 0.54 -14.01
C LEU A 132 -16.42 0.12 -13.76
N VAL A 133 -16.73 -1.18 -13.89
CA VAL A 133 -18.07 -1.73 -13.59
C VAL A 133 -18.46 -1.47 -12.14
N ARG A 134 -17.56 -1.68 -11.19
CA ARG A 134 -17.82 -1.41 -9.77
C ARG A 134 -18.08 0.08 -9.51
N THR A 135 -17.31 0.97 -10.16
CA THR A 135 -17.49 2.41 -10.03
C THR A 135 -18.85 2.85 -10.59
N TYR A 136 -19.25 2.34 -11.75
CA TYR A 136 -20.58 2.62 -12.30
C TYR A 136 -21.71 2.05 -11.44
N ALA A 137 -21.55 0.86 -10.88
CA ALA A 137 -22.52 0.29 -9.94
C ALA A 137 -22.75 1.23 -8.74
N TRP A 138 -21.66 1.74 -8.11
CA TRP A 138 -21.76 2.71 -7.03
C TRP A 138 -22.40 4.03 -7.49
N LEU A 139 -22.10 4.50 -8.70
CA LEU A 139 -22.69 5.71 -9.24
C LEU A 139 -24.20 5.56 -9.39
N VAL A 140 -24.69 4.42 -9.91
CA VAL A 140 -26.13 4.12 -10.02
C VAL A 140 -26.78 3.96 -8.66
N LEU A 141 -26.15 3.29 -7.72
CA LEU A 141 -26.68 3.10 -6.35
C LEU A 141 -26.81 4.42 -5.58
N LEU A 142 -25.85 5.34 -5.74
CA LEU A 142 -25.75 6.58 -4.99
C LEU A 142 -26.43 7.79 -5.67
N GLN A 143 -26.90 7.65 -6.92
CA GLN A 143 -27.62 8.75 -7.59
C GLN A 143 -28.91 9.14 -6.85
N ARG A 144 -29.46 10.33 -7.12
CA ARG A 144 -30.66 10.84 -6.44
C ARG A 144 -31.86 9.90 -6.50
N THR A 145 -32.04 9.21 -7.64
CA THR A 145 -33.09 8.22 -7.86
C THR A 145 -32.61 6.79 -7.57
N GLY A 146 -31.40 6.63 -7.03
CA GLY A 146 -30.77 5.34 -6.77
C GLY A 146 -31.36 4.61 -5.57
N LEU A 147 -30.96 3.33 -5.45
CA LEU A 147 -31.49 2.43 -4.43
C LEU A 147 -31.22 2.94 -3.00
N VAL A 148 -30.06 3.54 -2.74
CA VAL A 148 -29.73 4.06 -1.40
C VAL A 148 -30.68 5.18 -1.00
N ASN A 149 -30.92 6.16 -1.86
CA ASN A 149 -31.87 7.24 -1.56
C ASN A 149 -33.31 6.71 -1.40
N LYS A 150 -33.73 5.77 -2.25
CA LYS A 150 -35.06 5.15 -2.12
C LYS A 150 -35.22 4.43 -0.78
N ALA A 151 -34.22 3.67 -0.36
CA ALA A 151 -34.24 2.99 0.94
C ALA A 151 -34.31 3.98 2.11
N LEU A 152 -33.50 5.04 2.09
CA LEU A 152 -33.50 6.06 3.15
C LEU A 152 -34.83 6.81 3.24
N LEU A 153 -35.46 7.13 2.10
CA LEU A 153 -36.79 7.74 2.04
C LEU A 153 -37.88 6.81 2.57
N SER A 154 -37.84 5.51 2.18
CA SER A 154 -38.81 4.53 2.65
C SER A 154 -38.72 4.24 4.13
N MET A 155 -37.54 4.37 4.73
CA MET A 155 -37.30 4.25 6.19
C MET A 155 -37.65 5.53 6.96
N GLY A 156 -38.03 6.62 6.28
CA GLY A 156 -38.31 7.92 6.92
C GLY A 156 -37.07 8.61 7.51
N LEU A 157 -35.87 8.21 7.10
CA LEU A 157 -34.60 8.77 7.58
C LEU A 157 -34.25 10.12 6.93
N ILE A 158 -34.82 10.39 5.76
CA ILE A 158 -34.62 11.63 4.99
C ILE A 158 -35.94 12.06 4.36
N ASP A 159 -36.17 13.38 4.23
CA ASP A 159 -37.38 13.94 3.60
C ASP A 159 -37.20 14.19 2.10
N ARG A 160 -35.97 14.26 1.63
CA ARG A 160 -35.63 14.51 0.22
C ARG A 160 -34.35 13.76 -0.18
N PRO A 161 -34.20 13.39 -1.49
CA PRO A 161 -33.03 12.69 -1.96
C PRO A 161 -31.75 13.49 -1.75
N LEU A 162 -30.73 12.83 -1.15
CA LEU A 162 -29.40 13.38 -0.93
C LEU A 162 -28.56 13.27 -2.21
N GLN A 163 -27.66 14.22 -2.40
CA GLN A 163 -26.64 14.11 -3.47
C GLN A 163 -25.46 13.29 -2.96
N LEU A 164 -25.53 11.96 -3.12
CA LEU A 164 -24.49 11.02 -2.67
C LEU A 164 -23.48 10.68 -3.76
N SER A 165 -23.80 10.95 -5.04
CA SER A 165 -22.89 10.79 -6.19
C SER A 165 -22.33 12.14 -6.65
N TYR A 166 -21.27 12.12 -7.46
CA TYR A 166 -20.57 13.29 -7.99
C TYR A 166 -20.02 14.23 -6.89
N ASN A 167 -19.45 13.63 -5.84
CA ASN A 167 -18.84 14.34 -4.73
C ASN A 167 -17.79 13.47 -4.02
N GLN A 168 -17.10 14.05 -3.02
CA GLN A 168 -16.08 13.34 -2.23
C GLN A 168 -16.63 12.12 -1.50
N PHE A 169 -17.87 12.19 -0.98
CA PHE A 169 -18.49 11.10 -0.23
C PHE A 169 -18.65 9.85 -1.11
N GLY A 170 -19.27 9.99 -2.29
CA GLY A 170 -19.42 8.88 -3.23
C GLY A 170 -18.09 8.29 -3.68
N THR A 171 -17.11 9.16 -3.93
CA THR A 171 -15.74 8.74 -4.27
C THR A 171 -15.14 7.89 -3.15
N ILE A 172 -15.21 8.34 -1.89
CA ILE A 172 -14.69 7.62 -0.72
C ILE A 172 -15.37 6.25 -0.59
N VAL A 173 -16.71 6.20 -0.64
CA VAL A 173 -17.47 4.94 -0.51
C VAL A 173 -17.02 3.92 -1.57
N ALA A 174 -16.94 4.32 -2.83
CA ALA A 174 -16.53 3.43 -3.90
C ALA A 174 -15.06 2.99 -3.77
N MET A 175 -14.15 3.92 -3.43
CA MET A 175 -12.73 3.59 -3.22
C MET A 175 -12.54 2.63 -2.04
N VAL A 176 -13.22 2.84 -0.91
CA VAL A 176 -13.17 1.95 0.26
C VAL A 176 -13.60 0.55 -0.13
N HIS A 177 -14.74 0.38 -0.82
CA HIS A 177 -15.20 -0.92 -1.27
C HIS A 177 -14.20 -1.61 -2.21
N ILE A 178 -13.62 -0.87 -3.16
CA ILE A 178 -12.68 -1.41 -4.14
C ILE A 178 -11.36 -1.84 -3.48
N LEU A 179 -10.92 -1.10 -2.46
CA LEU A 179 -9.63 -1.31 -1.79
C LEU A 179 -9.72 -2.21 -0.55
N LEU A 180 -10.93 -2.55 -0.10
CA LEU A 180 -11.14 -3.40 1.08
C LEU A 180 -10.39 -4.74 1.04
N PRO A 181 -10.36 -5.50 -0.07
CA PRO A 181 -9.59 -6.75 -0.15
C PRO A 181 -8.09 -6.55 0.13
N PHE A 182 -7.52 -5.47 -0.36
CA PHE A 182 -6.09 -5.14 -0.17
C PHE A 182 -5.73 -4.79 1.28
N MET A 183 -6.71 -4.42 2.09
CA MET A 183 -6.54 -4.24 3.53
C MET A 183 -6.75 -5.57 4.28
N VAL A 184 -7.82 -6.29 3.96
CA VAL A 184 -8.23 -7.51 4.69
C VAL A 184 -7.20 -8.62 4.55
N LEU A 185 -6.64 -8.85 3.35
CA LEU A 185 -5.74 -9.98 3.11
C LEU A 185 -4.42 -9.91 3.91
N PRO A 186 -3.67 -8.78 3.94
CA PRO A 186 -2.49 -8.67 4.80
C PRO A 186 -2.80 -8.77 6.29
N LEU A 187 -3.91 -8.16 6.74
CA LEU A 187 -4.38 -8.26 8.12
C LEU A 187 -4.67 -9.71 8.50
N TYR A 188 -5.46 -10.41 7.70
CA TYR A 188 -5.79 -11.82 7.92
C TYR A 188 -4.54 -12.70 7.95
N SER A 189 -3.63 -12.52 6.99
CA SER A 189 -2.38 -13.28 6.93
C SER A 189 -1.50 -13.11 8.18
N ALA A 190 -1.45 -11.88 8.71
CA ALA A 190 -0.72 -11.61 9.95
C ALA A 190 -1.44 -12.20 11.19
N MET A 191 -2.76 -12.04 11.26
CA MET A 191 -3.57 -12.53 12.39
C MET A 191 -3.57 -14.05 12.47
N GLN A 192 -3.55 -14.76 11.35
CA GLN A 192 -3.46 -16.24 11.34
C GLN A 192 -2.15 -16.78 11.92
N LYS A 193 -1.09 -16.00 11.90
CA LYS A 193 0.22 -16.39 12.48
C LYS A 193 0.28 -16.21 13.99
N ILE A 194 -0.73 -15.57 14.61
CA ILE A 194 -0.77 -15.34 16.05
C ILE A 194 -1.21 -16.64 16.74
N PRO A 195 -0.35 -17.27 17.59
CA PRO A 195 -0.72 -18.49 18.28
C PRO A 195 -1.88 -18.25 19.25
N GLY A 196 -2.93 -19.07 19.15
CA GLY A 196 -4.15 -18.92 19.96
C GLY A 196 -3.91 -19.06 21.47
N ASN A 197 -2.86 -19.81 21.86
CA ASN A 197 -2.46 -19.98 23.27
C ASN A 197 -2.04 -18.66 23.94
N LEU A 198 -1.57 -17.66 23.20
CA LEU A 198 -1.21 -16.35 23.77
C LEU A 198 -2.45 -15.60 24.29
N SER A 199 -3.55 -15.65 23.54
CA SER A 199 -4.81 -15.05 23.99
C SER A 199 -5.41 -15.81 25.17
N GLN A 200 -5.29 -17.14 25.19
CA GLN A 200 -5.72 -17.98 26.32
C GLN A 200 -4.87 -17.73 27.57
N ALA A 201 -3.54 -17.62 27.44
CA ALA A 201 -2.65 -17.27 28.54
C ALA A 201 -3.00 -15.89 29.13
N GLY A 202 -3.27 -14.91 28.30
CA GLY A 202 -3.72 -13.58 28.75
C GLY A 202 -5.03 -13.63 29.54
N ALA A 203 -5.98 -14.46 29.12
CA ALA A 203 -7.24 -14.69 29.83
C ALA A 203 -7.02 -15.44 31.15
N SER A 204 -6.13 -16.46 31.19
CA SER A 204 -5.80 -17.21 32.40
C SER A 204 -5.13 -16.36 33.49
N LEU A 205 -4.43 -15.30 33.09
CA LEU A 205 -3.86 -14.28 33.99
C LEU A 205 -4.89 -13.25 34.49
N GLY A 206 -6.20 -13.47 34.24
CA GLY A 206 -7.28 -12.59 34.69
C GLY A 206 -7.57 -11.39 33.72
N GLY A 207 -6.97 -11.37 32.54
CA GLY A 207 -7.25 -10.34 31.56
C GLY A 207 -8.67 -10.45 30.99
N SER A 208 -9.42 -9.35 30.98
CA SER A 208 -10.69 -9.28 30.26
C SER A 208 -10.47 -9.43 28.74
N PRO A 209 -11.47 -9.87 27.95
CA PRO A 209 -11.34 -10.02 26.50
C PRO A 209 -10.84 -8.75 25.79
N LEU A 210 -11.31 -7.58 26.22
CA LEU A 210 -10.87 -6.30 25.69
C LEU A 210 -9.41 -5.99 26.06
N HIS A 211 -8.99 -6.35 27.29
CA HIS A 211 -7.60 -6.17 27.73
C HIS A 211 -6.64 -7.06 26.92
N VAL A 212 -7.01 -8.34 26.71
CA VAL A 212 -6.24 -9.28 25.90
C VAL A 212 -6.16 -8.80 24.45
N PHE A 213 -7.26 -8.28 23.89
CA PHE A 213 -7.26 -7.71 22.56
C PHE A 213 -6.26 -6.55 22.43
N TRP A 214 -6.33 -5.53 23.29
CA TRP A 214 -5.49 -4.34 23.21
C TRP A 214 -4.02 -4.59 23.58
N ARG A 215 -3.75 -5.48 24.53
CA ARG A 215 -2.39 -5.72 25.06
C ARG A 215 -1.65 -6.87 24.38
N VAL A 216 -2.36 -7.82 23.79
CA VAL A 216 -1.76 -9.03 23.20
C VAL A 216 -2.05 -9.07 21.69
N PHE A 217 -3.32 -9.12 21.31
CA PHE A 217 -3.68 -9.40 19.92
C PHE A 217 -3.35 -8.23 18.97
N LEU A 218 -3.74 -7.01 19.31
CA LEU A 218 -3.51 -5.84 18.48
C LEU A 218 -2.01 -5.59 18.23
N PRO A 219 -1.11 -5.58 19.23
CA PRO A 219 0.33 -5.42 18.99
C PRO A 219 0.92 -6.50 18.07
N LEU A 220 0.50 -7.77 18.24
CA LEU A 220 0.97 -8.88 17.42
C LEU A 220 0.45 -8.81 15.98
N SER A 221 -0.72 -8.20 15.75
CA SER A 221 -1.28 -7.98 14.41
C SER A 221 -0.76 -6.72 13.71
N MET A 222 0.08 -5.90 14.35
CA MET A 222 0.58 -4.63 13.80
C MET A 222 1.35 -4.79 12.49
N SER A 223 2.04 -5.91 12.29
CA SER A 223 2.69 -6.20 11.01
C SER A 223 1.69 -6.23 9.85
N GLY A 224 0.51 -6.82 10.07
CA GLY A 224 -0.58 -6.83 9.10
C GLY A 224 -1.21 -5.45 8.91
N VAL A 225 -1.35 -4.67 10.00
CA VAL A 225 -1.86 -3.29 9.94
C VAL A 225 -0.92 -2.43 9.08
N VAL A 226 0.38 -2.45 9.37
CA VAL A 226 1.38 -1.69 8.61
C VAL A 226 1.37 -2.09 7.14
N ALA A 227 1.37 -3.38 6.84
CA ALA A 227 1.35 -3.88 5.47
C ALA A 227 0.07 -3.46 4.71
N GLY A 228 -1.11 -3.63 5.33
CA GLY A 228 -2.39 -3.26 4.74
C GLY A 228 -2.54 -1.75 4.53
N VAL A 229 -2.20 -0.95 5.55
CA VAL A 229 -2.23 0.53 5.48
C VAL A 229 -1.31 1.02 4.38
N THR A 230 -0.08 0.53 4.34
CA THR A 230 0.90 0.88 3.32
C THR A 230 0.39 0.57 1.92
N LEU A 231 -0.10 -0.65 1.70
CA LEU A 231 -0.59 -1.10 0.41
C LEU A 231 -1.79 -0.26 -0.06
N VAL A 232 -2.80 -0.09 0.79
CA VAL A 232 -4.01 0.68 0.46
C VAL A 232 -3.69 2.15 0.23
N PHE A 233 -2.83 2.75 1.06
CA PHE A 233 -2.43 4.14 0.91
C PHE A 233 -1.74 4.40 -0.43
N VAL A 234 -0.77 3.55 -0.82
CA VAL A 234 -0.07 3.69 -2.09
C VAL A 234 -1.01 3.50 -3.28
N LEU A 235 -1.90 2.49 -3.21
CA LEU A 235 -2.90 2.28 -4.26
C LEU A 235 -3.83 3.50 -4.39
N CYS A 236 -4.22 4.12 -3.28
CA CYS A 236 -5.03 5.35 -3.29
C CYS A 236 -4.35 6.50 -4.03
N LEU A 237 -3.04 6.71 -3.84
CA LEU A 237 -2.30 7.83 -4.47
C LEU A 237 -2.33 7.77 -6.00
N GLY A 238 -2.32 6.56 -6.57
CA GLY A 238 -2.40 6.33 -8.02
C GLY A 238 -3.83 6.13 -8.55
N PHE A 239 -4.85 6.22 -7.68
CA PHE A 239 -6.21 5.90 -8.10
C PHE A 239 -6.78 6.98 -9.01
N TYR A 240 -7.24 6.57 -10.21
CA TYR A 240 -7.69 7.50 -11.26
C TYR A 240 -9.18 7.34 -11.60
N ILE A 241 -9.62 6.12 -11.96
CA ILE A 241 -10.92 5.85 -12.56
C ILE A 241 -12.09 6.30 -11.67
N THR A 242 -12.07 5.92 -10.39
CA THR A 242 -13.19 6.22 -9.49
C THR A 242 -13.30 7.71 -9.15
N PRO A 243 -12.22 8.44 -8.80
CA PRO A 243 -12.29 9.88 -8.61
C PRO A 243 -12.73 10.65 -9.87
N GLU A 244 -12.30 10.23 -11.06
CA GLU A 244 -12.69 10.86 -12.33
C GLU A 244 -14.19 10.73 -12.57
N LEU A 245 -14.77 9.54 -12.38
CA LEU A 245 -16.18 9.27 -12.64
C LEU A 245 -17.12 9.77 -11.53
N MET A 246 -16.71 9.65 -10.27
CA MET A 246 -17.58 9.92 -9.13
C MET A 246 -17.30 11.25 -8.42
N GLY A 247 -16.16 11.87 -8.68
CA GLY A 247 -15.72 13.08 -7.96
C GLY A 247 -16.44 14.35 -8.37
N GLY A 248 -17.09 14.39 -9.55
CA GLY A 248 -17.85 15.53 -10.03
C GLY A 248 -17.01 16.82 -10.10
N GLY A 249 -15.72 16.72 -10.39
CA GLY A 249 -14.79 17.85 -10.43
C GLY A 249 -14.36 18.38 -9.05
N LYS A 250 -14.91 17.85 -7.95
CA LYS A 250 -14.61 18.27 -6.58
C LYS A 250 -13.53 17.43 -5.89
N SER A 251 -13.10 16.35 -6.51
CA SER A 251 -12.12 15.40 -5.99
C SER A 251 -11.00 15.17 -7.01
N ILE A 252 -10.36 16.27 -7.44
CA ILE A 252 -9.28 16.19 -8.43
C ILE A 252 -8.04 15.63 -7.73
N MET A 253 -7.57 14.45 -8.18
CA MET A 253 -6.35 13.80 -7.69
C MET A 253 -5.18 14.00 -8.64
N VAL A 254 -3.96 13.80 -8.12
CA VAL A 254 -2.71 13.95 -8.90
C VAL A 254 -2.72 13.05 -10.14
N SER A 255 -3.20 11.81 -10.04
CA SER A 255 -3.35 10.87 -11.16
C SER A 255 -4.22 11.43 -12.30
N MET A 256 -5.30 12.16 -11.97
CA MET A 256 -6.16 12.82 -12.96
C MET A 256 -5.44 13.97 -13.64
N VAL A 257 -4.65 14.75 -12.90
CA VAL A 257 -3.85 15.86 -13.46
C VAL A 257 -2.76 15.31 -14.39
N VAL A 258 -2.09 14.21 -14.02
CA VAL A 258 -1.12 13.54 -14.90
C VAL A 258 -1.79 13.10 -16.21
N SER A 259 -2.94 12.42 -16.15
CA SER A 259 -3.69 11.99 -17.33
C SER A 259 -4.08 13.18 -18.22
N ARG A 260 -4.63 14.25 -17.63
CA ARG A 260 -5.01 15.46 -18.39
C ARG A 260 -3.83 16.16 -19.05
N ASN A 261 -2.68 16.22 -18.38
CA ASN A 261 -1.46 16.78 -18.96
C ASN A 261 -1.02 15.99 -20.20
N VAL A 262 -1.15 14.65 -20.20
CA VAL A 262 -0.80 13.80 -21.35
C VAL A 262 -1.88 13.85 -22.42
N GLU A 263 -3.14 13.58 -22.07
CA GLU A 263 -4.22 13.33 -23.02
C GLU A 263 -4.81 14.60 -23.63
N ILE A 264 -4.92 15.66 -22.83
CA ILE A 264 -5.57 16.92 -23.25
C ILE A 264 -4.55 17.96 -23.68
N TYR A 265 -3.51 18.16 -22.85
CA TYR A 265 -2.55 19.24 -23.08
C TYR A 265 -1.31 18.78 -23.86
N ASN A 266 -1.16 17.48 -24.14
CA ASN A 266 0.01 16.87 -24.79
C ASN A 266 1.35 17.33 -24.16
N SER A 267 1.33 17.59 -22.86
CA SER A 267 2.47 18.13 -22.11
C SER A 267 3.11 17.03 -21.25
N TRP A 268 3.93 16.21 -21.89
CA TRP A 268 4.65 15.11 -21.23
C TRP A 268 5.59 15.60 -20.14
N GLY A 269 6.26 16.76 -20.35
CA GLY A 269 7.15 17.35 -19.35
C GLY A 269 6.42 17.75 -18.06
N ALA A 270 5.23 18.35 -18.16
CA ALA A 270 4.42 18.69 -16.98
C ALA A 270 3.89 17.44 -16.28
N ALA A 271 3.38 16.45 -17.04
CA ALA A 271 2.94 15.18 -16.47
C ALA A 271 4.07 14.47 -15.71
N SER A 272 5.27 14.44 -16.31
CA SER A 272 6.46 13.84 -15.74
C SER A 272 6.91 14.56 -14.46
N ALA A 273 6.94 15.89 -14.45
CA ALA A 273 7.30 16.67 -13.26
C ALA A 273 6.35 16.39 -12.07
N VAL A 274 5.04 16.38 -12.33
CA VAL A 274 4.03 16.04 -11.32
C VAL A 274 4.23 14.62 -10.78
N SER A 275 4.49 13.64 -11.67
CA SER A 275 4.71 12.25 -11.31
C SER A 275 5.99 12.06 -10.49
N VAL A 276 7.09 12.76 -10.85
CA VAL A 276 8.36 12.71 -10.10
C VAL A 276 8.18 13.32 -8.70
N VAL A 277 7.47 14.45 -8.58
CA VAL A 277 7.19 15.06 -7.26
C VAL A 277 6.35 14.12 -6.40
N LEU A 278 5.31 13.49 -6.97
CA LEU A 278 4.52 12.49 -6.25
C LEU A 278 5.39 11.32 -5.77
N LEU A 279 6.25 10.79 -6.65
CA LEU A 279 7.16 9.70 -6.32
C LEU A 279 8.11 10.08 -5.16
N VAL A 280 8.70 11.27 -5.20
CA VAL A 280 9.56 11.79 -4.13
C VAL A 280 8.77 11.91 -2.81
N CYS A 281 7.54 12.46 -2.85
CA CYS A 281 6.69 12.54 -1.67
C CYS A 281 6.38 11.15 -1.08
N VAL A 282 6.08 10.16 -1.93
CA VAL A 282 5.83 8.78 -1.50
C VAL A 282 7.07 8.20 -0.81
N PHE A 283 8.25 8.32 -1.43
CA PHE A 283 9.50 7.84 -0.82
C PHE A 283 9.83 8.55 0.48
N ALA A 284 9.62 9.87 0.56
CA ALA A 284 9.83 10.64 1.78
C ALA A 284 8.91 10.16 2.92
N ILE A 285 7.63 9.89 2.62
CA ILE A 285 6.67 9.35 3.60
C ILE A 285 7.10 7.96 4.06
N PHE A 286 7.51 7.06 3.14
CA PHE A 286 7.99 5.73 3.51
C PHE A 286 9.26 5.79 4.34
N TYR A 287 10.21 6.66 3.97
CA TYR A 287 11.41 6.86 4.75
C TYR A 287 11.10 7.38 6.15
N ALA A 288 10.21 8.36 6.27
CA ALA A 288 9.77 8.87 7.57
C ALA A 288 9.06 7.79 8.39
N ALA A 289 8.16 7.02 7.77
CA ALA A 289 7.46 5.92 8.43
C ALA A 289 8.41 4.81 8.91
N SER A 290 9.43 4.45 8.12
CA SER A 290 10.42 3.45 8.49
C SER A 290 11.30 3.87 9.68
N ARG A 291 11.47 5.17 9.89
CA ARG A 291 12.19 5.71 11.06
C ARG A 291 11.36 5.68 12.34
N VAL A 292 10.05 5.86 12.21
CA VAL A 292 9.12 5.87 13.36
C VAL A 292 8.73 4.45 13.79
N ILE A 293 8.56 3.55 12.82
CA ILE A 293 8.19 2.16 13.06
C ILE A 293 9.45 1.31 12.82
N PRO A 294 10.09 0.75 13.86
CA PRO A 294 11.24 -0.15 13.70
C PRO A 294 10.75 -1.44 13.04
N LEU A 295 10.78 -1.50 11.72
CA LEU A 295 10.32 -2.62 10.89
C LEU A 295 11.04 -3.93 11.25
N GLU A 296 12.29 -3.87 11.71
CA GLU A 296 13.06 -5.04 12.16
C GLU A 296 12.41 -5.79 13.31
N LYS A 297 11.76 -5.09 14.26
CA LYS A 297 11.04 -5.73 15.38
C LYS A 297 9.69 -6.30 14.97
N THR A 298 9.09 -5.79 13.89
CA THR A 298 7.75 -6.18 13.44
C THR A 298 7.81 -7.33 12.42
N LEU A 299 8.92 -7.47 11.68
CA LEU A 299 9.11 -8.51 10.67
C LEU A 299 9.77 -9.79 11.22
N GLY A 300 10.11 -9.82 12.52
CA GLY A 300 10.66 -11.03 13.14
C GLY A 300 12.03 -11.46 12.62
N ALA A 301 12.79 -10.55 12.01
CA ALA A 301 14.18 -10.82 11.63
C ALA A 301 15.03 -10.86 12.91
N LYS A 302 15.36 -12.10 13.33
CA LYS A 302 16.50 -12.37 14.20
C LYS A 302 17.74 -12.42 13.36
#